data_8f3ebf863e252af65def15d2d03a71c6
#
_entry.id   8f3ebf863e252af65def15d2d03a71c6
#
_cell.length_a   1.000
_cell.length_b   1.000
_cell.length_c   1.000
_cell.angle_alpha   90.00
_cell.angle_beta   90.00
_cell.angle_gamma   90.00
#
_symmetry.space_group_name_H-M   'P 1'
#
loop_
_entity.id
_entity.type
_entity.pdbx_description
1 polymer ?
#
loop_
_entity_poly.entity_id
_entity_poly.type
_entity_poly.pdbx_seq_one_letter_code
_entity_poly.pdbx_strand_id
1 'polypeptide(L)'
;MAKIVQTAGRDQLGSFAPEFAHFNDDVLFGENWNNPDIDLKTRSIIVISVFMGRGLADSSLKYHLMTAKKHGVTQKEIAAIITHAGFYAGWPMAWAVFNMAKEVWTEDEPALPDKE
;
A
#
# COMPACT_ATOMS: atom_id res chain seq x y z
N MET A 1 -12.68 9.66 -10.16
CA MET A 1 -11.59 9.37 -9.41
C MET A 1 -10.35 9.63 -10.16
N ALA A 2 -9.43 10.23 -9.55
CA ALA A 2 -8.23 10.63 -10.21
C ALA A 2 -7.39 9.42 -10.56
N LYS A 3 -6.72 9.46 -11.69
CA LYS A 3 -5.86 8.39 -12.07
C LYS A 3 -4.57 8.41 -11.29
N ILE A 4 -4.00 7.26 -11.08
CA ILE A 4 -2.68 7.14 -10.50
C ILE A 4 -1.67 7.58 -11.55
N VAL A 5 -0.78 8.47 -11.16
CA VAL A 5 0.33 8.88 -12.01
C VAL A 5 1.59 8.72 -11.15
N GLN A 6 2.53 7.92 -11.62
CA GLN A 6 3.75 7.68 -10.88
C GLN A 6 4.94 8.00 -11.78
N THR A 7 5.92 8.68 -11.24
CA THR A 7 7.13 9.03 -11.98
C THR A 7 8.39 8.62 -11.25
N ALA A 8 8.27 7.92 -10.12
CA ALA A 8 9.43 7.55 -9.32
C ALA A 8 10.44 6.72 -10.10
N GLY A 9 9.97 5.86 -10.99
CA GLY A 9 10.89 5.06 -11.78
C GLY A 9 11.76 5.91 -12.67
N ARG A 10 11.15 6.84 -13.39
CA ARG A 10 11.91 7.73 -14.26
C ARG A 10 12.80 8.63 -13.43
N ASP A 11 12.32 9.14 -12.32
CA ASP A 11 13.09 10.07 -11.52
C ASP A 11 14.32 9.42 -10.89
N GLN A 12 14.20 8.19 -10.47
CA GLN A 12 15.29 7.52 -9.76
C GLN A 12 16.13 6.62 -10.65
N LEU A 13 15.53 6.01 -11.64
CA LEU A 13 16.20 5.00 -12.44
C LEU A 13 16.16 5.25 -13.94
N GLY A 14 15.62 6.39 -14.37
CA GLY A 14 15.42 6.61 -15.79
C GLY A 14 16.66 6.50 -16.65
N SER A 15 17.81 6.94 -16.14
CA SER A 15 19.04 6.85 -16.92
C SER A 15 19.77 5.54 -16.69
N PHE A 16 19.52 4.87 -15.56
CA PHE A 16 20.22 3.62 -15.29
C PHE A 16 19.45 2.41 -15.81
N ALA A 17 18.14 2.42 -15.68
CA ALA A 17 17.30 1.30 -16.10
C ALA A 17 16.02 1.81 -16.75
N PRO A 18 16.13 2.37 -17.95
CA PRO A 18 14.97 3.02 -18.58
C PRO A 18 13.80 2.07 -18.84
N GLU A 19 14.07 0.83 -19.18
CA GLU A 19 12.99 -0.10 -19.42
C GLU A 19 12.24 -0.43 -18.13
N PHE A 20 12.99 -0.64 -17.05
CA PHE A 20 12.34 -0.90 -15.76
C PHE A 20 11.54 0.32 -15.33
N ALA A 21 12.09 1.53 -15.51
CA ALA A 21 11.38 2.75 -15.17
C ALA A 21 10.06 2.86 -15.93
N HIS A 22 10.10 2.51 -17.21
CA HIS A 22 8.90 2.51 -18.03
C HIS A 22 7.87 1.53 -17.50
N PHE A 23 8.27 0.30 -17.20
CA PHE A 23 7.34 -0.68 -16.67
C PHE A 23 6.77 -0.24 -15.33
N ASN A 24 7.59 0.34 -14.48
CA ASN A 24 7.12 0.80 -13.19
C ASN A 24 6.11 1.93 -13.33
N ASP A 25 6.46 2.96 -14.09
CA ASP A 25 5.64 4.16 -14.13
C ASP A 25 4.43 4.03 -15.05
N ASP A 26 4.66 3.49 -16.24
CA ASP A 26 3.63 3.52 -17.26
C ASP A 26 2.75 2.27 -17.28
N VAL A 27 3.31 1.13 -16.94
CA VAL A 27 2.56 -0.12 -17.01
C VAL A 27 2.01 -0.50 -15.64
N LEU A 28 2.86 -0.65 -14.64
CA LEU A 28 2.38 -1.03 -13.32
C LEU A 28 1.42 0.02 -12.77
N PHE A 29 1.87 1.24 -12.69
CA PHE A 29 1.03 2.29 -12.11
C PHE A 29 0.10 2.95 -13.11
N GLY A 30 0.57 3.19 -14.32
CA GLY A 30 -0.24 3.89 -15.31
C GLY A 30 -1.37 3.06 -15.89
N GLU A 31 -1.11 1.77 -16.08
CA GLU A 31 -2.13 0.90 -16.65
C GLU A 31 -2.76 -0.02 -15.61
N ASN A 32 -1.95 -0.77 -14.86
CA ASN A 32 -2.51 -1.77 -13.96
C ASN A 32 -3.28 -1.16 -12.79
N TRP A 33 -2.67 -0.20 -12.11
CA TRP A 33 -3.35 0.40 -10.96
C TRP A 33 -4.59 1.21 -11.37
N ASN A 34 -4.65 1.66 -12.62
CA ASN A 34 -5.79 2.43 -13.10
C ASN A 34 -6.83 1.55 -13.80
N ASN A 35 -6.63 0.25 -13.84
CA ASN A 35 -7.60 -0.65 -14.45
C ASN A 35 -8.84 -0.70 -13.55
N PRO A 36 -10.02 -0.40 -14.08
CA PRO A 36 -11.21 -0.28 -13.22
C PRO A 36 -11.84 -1.59 -12.75
N ASP A 37 -11.28 -2.72 -13.16
CA ASP A 37 -11.87 -4.00 -12.77
C ASP A 37 -11.79 -4.22 -11.26
N ILE A 38 -10.81 -3.64 -10.58
CA ILE A 38 -10.70 -3.69 -9.13
C ILE A 38 -10.37 -2.29 -8.68
N ASP A 39 -11.04 -1.80 -7.65
CA ASP A 39 -10.83 -0.42 -7.22
C ASP A 39 -9.52 -0.24 -6.48
N LEU A 40 -9.15 1.02 -6.26
CA LEU A 40 -7.85 1.34 -5.67
C LEU A 40 -7.73 0.86 -4.22
N LYS A 41 -8.81 0.92 -3.50
CA LYS A 41 -8.81 0.46 -2.11
C LYS A 41 -8.53 -1.03 -2.05
N THR A 42 -9.19 -1.81 -2.88
CA THR A 42 -8.99 -3.24 -2.94
C THR A 42 -7.58 -3.58 -3.40
N ARG A 43 -7.05 -2.86 -4.38
CA ARG A 43 -5.68 -3.08 -4.83
C ARG A 43 -4.69 -2.84 -3.70
N SER A 44 -4.92 -1.82 -2.89
CA SER A 44 -4.05 -1.52 -1.76
C SER A 44 -4.08 -2.64 -0.73
N ILE A 45 -5.25 -3.19 -0.47
CA ILE A 45 -5.38 -4.30 0.48
C ILE A 45 -4.64 -5.52 -0.04
N ILE A 46 -4.76 -5.80 -1.33
CA ILE A 46 -4.08 -6.95 -1.94
C ILE A 46 -2.57 -6.80 -1.81
N VAL A 47 -2.03 -5.61 -2.10
CA VAL A 47 -0.59 -5.41 -2.03
C VAL A 47 -0.08 -5.64 -0.63
N ILE A 48 -0.76 -5.08 0.37
CA ILE A 48 -0.34 -5.25 1.77
C ILE A 48 -0.35 -6.73 2.14
N SER A 49 -1.38 -7.45 1.75
CA SER A 49 -1.52 -8.86 2.07
C SER A 49 -0.42 -9.69 1.39
N VAL A 50 -0.08 -9.35 0.15
CA VAL A 50 0.98 -10.05 -0.55
C VAL A 50 2.34 -9.81 0.11
N PHE A 51 2.61 -8.56 0.52
CA PHE A 51 3.86 -8.27 1.23
C PHE A 51 3.95 -9.08 2.51
N MET A 52 2.86 -9.14 3.27
CA MET A 52 2.84 -9.91 4.50
C MET A 52 3.10 -11.39 4.21
N GLY A 53 2.46 -11.92 3.19
CA GLY A 53 2.62 -13.34 2.84
C GLY A 53 4.03 -13.66 2.37
N ARG A 54 4.74 -12.67 1.83
CA ARG A 54 6.11 -12.87 1.40
C ARG A 54 7.13 -12.57 2.49
N GLY A 55 6.69 -12.10 3.64
CA GLY A 55 7.60 -11.75 4.72
C GLY A 55 8.33 -10.45 4.51
N LEU A 56 7.75 -9.53 3.72
CA LEU A 56 8.40 -8.27 3.44
C LEU A 56 7.77 -7.17 4.27
N ALA A 57 8.54 -6.59 5.17
CA ALA A 57 8.06 -5.50 6.00
C ALA A 57 9.12 -4.41 6.03
N ASP A 58 9.38 -3.82 4.89
CA ASP A 58 10.40 -2.78 4.78
C ASP A 58 9.75 -1.46 4.38
N SER A 59 10.54 -0.51 3.94
CA SER A 59 10.05 0.82 3.60
C SER A 59 9.04 0.78 2.45
N SER A 60 9.16 -0.22 1.58
CA SER A 60 8.17 -0.35 0.50
C SER A 60 6.81 -0.66 1.06
N LEU A 61 6.74 -1.48 2.10
CA LEU A 61 5.45 -1.78 2.71
C LEU A 61 4.89 -0.53 3.36
N LYS A 62 5.74 0.28 4.02
CA LYS A 62 5.24 1.50 4.64
C LYS A 62 4.64 2.43 3.58
N TYR A 63 5.28 2.52 2.42
CA TYR A 63 4.74 3.31 1.32
C TYR A 63 3.35 2.81 0.93
N HIS A 64 3.17 1.50 0.84
CA HIS A 64 1.88 0.94 0.46
C HIS A 64 0.83 1.11 1.56
N LEU A 65 1.24 1.14 2.84
CA LEU A 65 0.31 1.45 3.92
C LEU A 65 -0.17 2.89 3.80
N MET A 66 0.74 3.81 3.51
CA MET A 66 0.37 5.21 3.33
C MET A 66 -0.59 5.36 2.15
N THR A 67 -0.33 4.65 1.07
CA THR A 67 -1.19 4.69 -0.10
C THR A 67 -2.56 4.09 0.20
N ALA A 68 -2.59 3.03 1.01
CA ALA A 68 -3.86 2.42 1.40
C ALA A 68 -4.72 3.40 2.18
N LYS A 69 -4.10 4.15 3.09
CA LYS A 69 -4.83 5.16 3.84
C LYS A 69 -5.39 6.20 2.87
N LYS A 70 -4.60 6.61 1.90
CA LYS A 70 -5.03 7.60 0.92
C LYS A 70 -6.20 7.07 0.10
N HIS A 71 -6.24 5.78 -0.16
CA HIS A 71 -7.30 5.17 -0.96
C HIS A 71 -8.51 4.76 -0.13
N GLY A 72 -8.58 5.20 1.11
CA GLY A 72 -9.79 5.02 1.90
C GLY A 72 -9.81 3.85 2.88
N VAL A 73 -8.68 3.19 3.08
CA VAL A 73 -8.63 2.13 4.09
C VAL A 73 -8.58 2.81 5.45
N THR A 74 -9.55 2.55 6.29
CA THR A 74 -9.64 3.19 7.60
C THR A 74 -8.77 2.47 8.62
N GLN A 75 -8.56 3.10 9.77
CA GLN A 75 -7.79 2.46 10.84
C GLN A 75 -8.44 1.15 11.27
N LYS A 76 -9.75 1.13 11.37
CA LYS A 76 -10.45 -0.07 11.78
C LYS A 76 -10.28 -1.17 10.74
N GLU A 77 -10.33 -0.79 9.47
CA GLU A 77 -10.17 -1.75 8.40
C GLU A 77 -8.75 -2.31 8.34
N ILE A 78 -7.74 -1.44 8.48
CA ILE A 78 -6.38 -1.93 8.40
C ILE A 78 -6.07 -2.85 9.57
N ALA A 79 -6.63 -2.57 10.74
CA ALA A 79 -6.46 -3.47 11.88
C ALA A 79 -7.03 -4.85 11.57
N ALA A 80 -8.21 -4.90 10.96
CA ALA A 80 -8.82 -6.17 10.61
C ALA A 80 -8.06 -6.90 9.51
N ILE A 81 -7.55 -6.15 8.54
CA ILE A 81 -6.77 -6.72 7.43
C ILE A 81 -5.50 -7.38 7.95
N ILE A 82 -4.75 -6.65 8.78
CA ILE A 82 -3.49 -7.18 9.29
C ILE A 82 -3.75 -8.37 10.21
N THR A 83 -4.79 -8.31 11.01
CA THR A 83 -5.14 -9.42 11.89
C THR A 83 -5.47 -10.66 11.08
N HIS A 84 -6.32 -10.51 10.07
CA HIS A 84 -6.72 -11.65 9.26
C HIS A 84 -5.52 -12.22 8.51
N ALA A 85 -4.75 -11.38 7.84
CA ALA A 85 -3.58 -11.84 7.11
C ALA A 85 -2.56 -12.46 8.04
N GLY A 86 -2.48 -11.99 9.28
CA GLY A 86 -1.52 -12.50 10.25
C GLY A 86 -1.73 -13.94 10.61
N PHE A 87 -2.97 -14.42 10.56
CA PHE A 87 -3.23 -15.84 10.82
C PHE A 87 -2.60 -16.73 9.74
N TYR A 88 -2.41 -16.19 8.55
CA TYR A 88 -1.85 -16.96 7.44
C TYR A 88 -0.38 -16.66 7.18
N ALA A 89 0.06 -15.44 7.44
CA ALA A 89 1.43 -15.02 7.18
C ALA A 89 2.35 -15.19 8.39
N GLY A 90 1.77 -15.37 9.57
CA GLY A 90 2.57 -15.52 10.78
C GLY A 90 2.39 -14.33 11.69
N TRP A 91 2.25 -14.62 12.97
CA TRP A 91 1.97 -13.59 13.96
C TRP A 91 3.11 -12.57 14.12
N PRO A 92 4.38 -12.99 14.07
CA PRO A 92 5.46 -12.00 14.11
C PRO A 92 5.39 -10.99 12.97
N MET A 93 4.95 -11.43 11.79
CA MET A 93 4.79 -10.51 10.66
C MET A 93 3.69 -9.51 10.97
N ALA A 94 2.59 -9.96 11.56
CA ALA A 94 1.49 -9.06 11.92
C ALA A 94 1.99 -7.99 12.89
N TRP A 95 2.80 -8.36 13.89
CA TRP A 95 3.36 -7.40 14.81
C TRP A 95 4.20 -6.34 14.09
N ALA A 96 5.05 -6.78 13.17
CA ALA A 96 5.90 -5.85 12.43
C ALA A 96 5.07 -4.87 11.63
N VAL A 97 4.02 -5.36 10.98
CA VAL A 97 3.19 -4.50 10.15
C VAL A 97 2.34 -3.55 10.99
N PHE A 98 1.86 -4.02 12.16
CA PHE A 98 1.11 -3.14 13.06
C PHE A 98 1.99 -1.99 13.56
N ASN A 99 3.26 -2.26 13.83
CA ASN A 99 4.14 -1.19 14.28
C ASN A 99 4.28 -0.10 13.21
N MET A 100 4.30 -0.49 11.95
CA MET A 100 4.32 0.50 10.87
C MET A 100 2.97 1.18 10.72
N ALA A 101 1.90 0.42 10.79
CA ALA A 101 0.56 0.96 10.55
C ALA A 101 0.18 1.98 11.61
N LYS A 102 0.62 1.80 12.85
CA LYS A 102 0.33 2.76 13.89
C LYS A 102 0.87 4.13 13.52
N GLU A 103 2.04 4.19 12.92
CA GLU A 103 2.60 5.47 12.53
C GLU A 103 1.79 6.13 11.42
N VAL A 104 1.25 5.35 10.54
CA VAL A 104 0.53 5.89 9.39
C VAL A 104 -0.87 6.38 9.78
N TRP A 105 -1.57 5.57 10.54
CA TRP A 105 -2.99 5.90 10.78
C TRP A 105 -3.26 6.79 11.98
N THR A 106 -2.37 6.80 12.96
CA THR A 106 -2.69 7.61 14.11
C THR A 106 -2.07 8.95 14.08
N GLU A 107 -1.04 9.14 13.24
CA GLU A 107 -0.39 10.33 13.21
C GLU A 107 -1.17 11.50 12.96
N ASP A 108 -1.97 11.61 12.10
CA ASP A 108 -2.64 12.83 11.90
C ASP A 108 -4.05 12.50 11.79
N GLU A 109 -4.52 11.74 12.55
CA GLU A 109 -5.81 11.44 12.52
C GLU A 109 -6.62 12.25 13.32
N PRO A 110 -6.64 13.28 13.22
CA PRO A 110 -7.22 14.19 14.11
C PRO A 110 -8.57 13.84 14.17
N ALA A 111 -9.12 13.70 13.79
CA ALA A 111 -10.29 13.71 13.98
C ALA A 111 -11.14 13.23 13.06
N LEU A 112 -11.13 12.48 12.61
CA LEU A 112 -11.91 12.03 11.79
C LEU A 112 -12.90 11.48 12.48
N PRO A 113 -13.63 11.98 12.92
CA PRO A 113 -14.49 11.52 13.77
C PRO A 113 -15.30 10.53 13.18
N ASP A 114 -15.66 10.58 12.61
CA ASP A 114 -16.48 9.82 12.25
C ASP A 114 -16.25 8.86 11.52
N LYS A 115 -15.67 8.75 11.38
CA LYS A 115 -15.46 7.90 10.65
C LYS A 115 -15.61 6.81 11.14
N GLU A 116 -15.93 6.54 11.61
CA GLU A 116 -16.15 5.53 12.07
C GLU A 116 -16.72 5.19 12.08
#